data_d04e3a7a0757abb8f4a387b6d160ec69
#
_entry.id   d04e3a7a0757abb8f4a387b6d160ec69
#
_cell.length_a   1.000
_cell.length_b   1.000
_cell.length_c   1.000
_cell.angle_alpha   90.00
_cell.angle_beta   90.00
_cell.angle_gamma   90.00
#
_symmetry.space_group_name_H-M   'P 1'
#
loop_
_entity.id
_entity.type
_entity.pdbx_description
1 polymer ?
#
loop_
_entity_poly.entity_id
_entity_poly.type
_entity_poly.pdbx_seq_one_letter_code
_entity_poly.pdbx_strand_id
1 'polypeptide(L)'
;MAKVLMKGNEAIIHGALLAGCRTYFGYPITPASEIAQAAAYYFPLAGGTFVQAESEVAASNMIYGAAGVGMRVLTTSSSPGISLMSEGLSYIAAVEVPVVLVNIMRSGPGLGGILPAQ
;
A
#
# COMPACT_ATOMS: atom_id res chain seq x y z
N MET A 1 -23.52 13.53 4.91
CA MET A 1 -22.06 13.50 5.01
C MET A 1 -21.45 14.60 4.16
N ALA A 2 -20.54 15.37 4.71
CA ALA A 2 -19.89 16.44 3.99
C ALA A 2 -18.96 15.91 2.91
N LYS A 3 -18.93 16.57 1.76
CA LYS A 3 -17.97 16.26 0.70
C LYS A 3 -16.69 17.05 0.94
N VAL A 4 -15.55 16.40 0.73
CA VAL A 4 -14.23 16.99 0.92
C VAL A 4 -13.43 16.80 -0.36
N LEU A 5 -12.73 17.86 -0.77
CA LEU A 5 -11.79 17.76 -1.89
C LEU A 5 -10.43 17.32 -1.35
N MET A 6 -9.89 16.23 -1.88
CA MET A 6 -8.57 15.73 -1.48
C MET A 6 -7.89 15.02 -2.64
N LYS A 7 -6.59 14.81 -2.51
CA LYS A 7 -5.83 14.03 -3.49
C LYS A 7 -6.24 12.56 -3.42
N GLY A 8 -6.19 11.86 -4.56
CA GLY A 8 -6.51 10.44 -4.64
C GLY A 8 -5.67 9.59 -3.70
N ASN A 9 -4.37 9.89 -3.56
CA ASN A 9 -3.49 9.16 -2.66
C ASN A 9 -3.98 9.22 -1.21
N GLU A 10 -4.41 10.38 -0.75
CA GLU A 10 -4.95 10.53 0.59
C GLU A 10 -6.33 9.87 0.73
N ALA A 11 -7.16 9.97 -0.29
CA ALA A 11 -8.47 9.34 -0.31
C ALA A 11 -8.40 7.81 -0.18
N ILE A 12 -7.37 7.18 -0.72
CA ILE A 12 -7.15 5.74 -0.58
C ILE A 12 -7.04 5.34 0.89
N ILE A 13 -6.30 6.11 1.68
CA ILE A 13 -6.14 5.82 3.12
C ILE A 13 -7.46 6.02 3.87
N HIS A 14 -8.19 7.10 3.58
CA HIS A 14 -9.50 7.30 4.19
C HIS A 14 -10.47 6.17 3.83
N GLY A 15 -10.47 5.74 2.58
CA GLY A 15 -11.29 4.61 2.13
C GLY A 15 -10.92 3.31 2.84
N ALA A 16 -9.64 3.04 3.00
CA ALA A 16 -9.16 1.85 3.72
C ALA A 16 -9.64 1.85 5.17
N LEU A 17 -9.53 2.98 5.86
CA LEU A 17 -10.00 3.11 7.24
C LEU A 17 -11.51 2.92 7.34
N LEU A 18 -12.28 3.49 6.42
CA LEU A 18 -13.72 3.30 6.38
C LEU A 18 -14.11 1.84 6.12
N ALA A 19 -13.29 1.10 5.38
CA ALA A 19 -13.50 -0.32 5.13
C ALA A 19 -13.04 -1.21 6.29
N GLY A 20 -12.54 -0.63 7.37
CA GLY A 20 -12.10 -1.38 8.53
C GLY A 20 -10.66 -1.85 8.48
N CYS A 21 -9.87 -1.38 7.53
CA CYS A 21 -8.43 -1.70 7.49
C CYS A 21 -7.71 -0.93 8.59
N ARG A 22 -6.85 -1.62 9.33
CA ARG A 22 -6.09 -1.04 10.45
C ARG A 22 -4.61 -1.36 10.39
N THR A 23 -4.15 -1.98 9.29
CA THR A 23 -2.76 -2.40 9.16
C THR A 23 -2.22 -1.99 7.81
N TYR A 24 -1.11 -1.26 7.82
CA TYR A 24 -0.40 -0.84 6.61
C TYR A 24 1.08 -1.16 6.78
N PHE A 25 1.62 -1.88 5.81
CA PHE A 25 3.06 -2.09 5.68
C PHE A 25 3.47 -1.64 4.30
N GLY A 26 4.55 -0.88 4.19
CA GLY A 26 4.97 -0.41 2.89
C GLY A 26 6.37 0.16 2.88
N TYR A 27 6.87 0.41 1.68
CA TYR A 27 8.12 1.08 1.43
C TYR A 27 7.87 2.25 0.48
N PRO A 28 8.37 3.46 0.80
CA PRO A 28 8.02 4.65 0.01
C PRO A 28 8.58 4.59 -1.41
N ILE A 29 7.77 5.00 -2.36
CA ILE A 29 8.14 5.15 -3.76
C ILE A 29 7.25 6.23 -4.40
N THR A 30 7.84 7.09 -5.21
CA THR A 30 7.10 8.13 -5.95
C THR A 30 6.34 7.47 -7.11
N PRO A 31 5.08 7.83 -7.37
CA PRO A 31 4.28 8.87 -6.70
C PRO A 31 3.36 8.36 -5.57
N ALA A 32 3.64 7.20 -5.00
CA ALA A 32 2.82 6.61 -3.94
C ALA A 32 3.23 7.07 -2.53
N SER A 33 4.27 7.87 -2.38
CA SER A 33 4.80 8.27 -1.06
C SER A 33 3.78 9.01 -0.21
N GLU A 34 2.88 9.78 -0.82
CA GLU A 34 1.83 10.48 -0.09
C GLU A 34 0.87 9.53 0.61
N ILE A 35 0.69 8.32 0.06
CA ILE A 35 -0.14 7.29 0.69
C ILE A 35 0.52 6.82 1.99
N ALA A 36 1.81 6.54 1.94
CA ALA A 36 2.56 6.13 3.13
C ALA A 36 2.54 7.23 4.20
N GLN A 37 2.66 8.49 3.79
CA GLN A 37 2.58 9.62 4.72
C GLN A 37 1.21 9.71 5.39
N ALA A 38 0.14 9.57 4.62
CA ALA A 38 -1.21 9.59 5.16
C ALA A 38 -1.44 8.38 6.08
N ALA A 39 -0.96 7.21 5.71
CA ALA A 39 -1.08 6.01 6.52
C ALA A 39 -0.34 6.16 7.85
N ALA A 40 0.87 6.74 7.82
CA ALA A 40 1.67 6.97 9.03
C ALA A 40 0.96 7.90 10.02
N TYR A 41 0.16 8.83 9.51
CA TYR A 41 -0.60 9.76 10.35
C TYR A 41 -1.91 9.15 10.85
N TYR A 42 -2.72 8.62 9.93
CA TYR A 42 -4.10 8.24 10.24
C TYR A 42 -4.25 6.85 10.86
N PHE A 43 -3.40 5.88 10.51
CA PHE A 43 -3.55 4.53 11.05
C PHE A 43 -3.33 4.49 12.56
N PRO A 44 -2.26 5.10 13.11
CA PRO A 44 -2.10 5.14 14.57
C PRO A 44 -3.25 5.85 15.28
N LEU A 45 -3.78 6.95 14.70
CA LEU A 45 -4.91 7.66 15.27
C LEU A 45 -6.16 6.79 15.36
N ALA A 46 -6.32 5.85 14.44
CA ALA A 46 -7.45 4.93 14.41
C ALA A 46 -7.21 3.67 15.26
N GLY A 47 -6.12 3.62 16.00
CA GLY A 47 -5.76 2.44 16.78
C GLY A 47 -5.14 1.32 15.96
N GLY A 48 -4.69 1.63 14.74
CA GLY A 48 -4.08 0.67 13.84
C GLY A 48 -2.56 0.67 13.88
N THR A 49 -1.97 -0.05 12.94
CA THR A 49 -0.52 -0.24 12.83
C THR A 49 -0.01 0.28 11.50
N PHE A 50 1.02 1.09 11.56
CA PHE A 50 1.80 1.51 10.40
C PHE A 50 3.26 1.09 10.61
N VAL A 51 3.83 0.40 9.64
CA VAL A 51 5.26 0.08 9.64
C VAL A 51 5.83 0.36 8.26
N GLN A 52 6.91 1.14 8.24
CA GLN A 52 7.71 1.27 7.04
C GLN A 52 8.71 0.12 7.01
N ALA A 53 8.59 -0.74 5.99
CA ALA A 53 9.52 -1.84 5.79
C ALA A 53 10.85 -1.34 5.22
N GLU A 54 11.88 -2.15 5.28
CA GLU A 54 13.20 -1.82 4.74
C GLU A 54 13.27 -1.96 3.21
N SER A 55 12.28 -2.59 2.60
CA SER A 55 12.20 -2.78 1.15
C SER A 55 10.80 -3.23 0.75
N GLU A 56 10.52 -3.20 -0.55
CA GLU A 56 9.26 -3.73 -1.08
C GLU A 56 9.16 -5.26 -0.89
N VAL A 57 10.28 -5.96 -0.97
CA VAL A 57 10.30 -7.40 -0.71
C VAL A 57 9.87 -7.68 0.72
N ALA A 58 10.41 -6.94 1.68
CA ALA A 58 10.02 -7.05 3.08
C ALA A 58 8.55 -6.72 3.27
N ALA A 59 8.05 -5.64 2.66
CA ALA A 59 6.65 -5.26 2.75
C ALA A 59 5.73 -6.37 2.24
N SER A 60 6.07 -7.01 1.12
CA SER A 60 5.25 -8.10 0.58
C SER A 60 5.16 -9.29 1.54
N ASN A 61 6.25 -9.60 2.23
CA ASN A 61 6.24 -10.68 3.21
C ASN A 61 5.47 -10.30 4.48
N MET A 62 5.53 -9.04 4.88
CA MET A 62 4.78 -8.55 6.04
C MET A 62 3.27 -8.60 5.80
N ILE A 63 2.80 -8.15 4.62
CA ILE A 63 1.38 -8.25 4.31
C ILE A 63 0.92 -9.70 4.20
N TYR A 64 1.77 -10.57 3.69
CA TYR A 64 1.49 -11.99 3.62
C TYR A 64 1.23 -12.56 5.02
N GLY A 65 2.15 -12.29 5.95
CA GLY A 65 2.01 -12.76 7.33
C GLY A 65 0.78 -12.20 8.04
N ALA A 66 0.53 -10.89 7.90
CA ALA A 66 -0.62 -10.24 8.53
C ALA A 66 -1.94 -10.80 8.00
N ALA A 67 -2.05 -10.97 6.69
CA ALA A 67 -3.24 -11.54 6.08
C ALA A 67 -3.45 -12.99 6.51
N GLY A 68 -2.36 -13.74 6.69
CA GLY A 68 -2.42 -15.12 7.11
C GLY A 68 -3.02 -15.33 8.49
N VAL A 69 -2.97 -14.33 9.36
CA VAL A 69 -3.61 -14.36 10.68
C VAL A 69 -4.95 -13.61 10.72
N GLY A 70 -5.48 -13.28 9.55
CA GLY A 70 -6.83 -12.71 9.45
C GLY A 70 -6.91 -11.20 9.53
N MET A 71 -5.80 -10.47 9.47
CA MET A 71 -5.83 -9.02 9.50
C MET A 71 -6.16 -8.44 8.11
N ARG A 72 -6.95 -7.38 8.08
CA ARG A 72 -7.11 -6.58 6.86
C ARG A 72 -5.88 -5.72 6.70
N VAL A 73 -5.12 -5.94 5.63
CA VAL A 73 -3.84 -5.31 5.42
C VAL A 73 -3.77 -4.66 4.06
N LEU A 74 -3.10 -3.52 4.01
CA LEU A 74 -2.92 -2.72 2.81
C LEU A 74 -1.43 -2.45 2.59
N THR A 75 -1.01 -2.51 1.35
CA THR A 75 0.26 -1.93 0.93
C THR A 75 0.06 -1.17 -0.37
N THR A 76 0.95 -0.23 -0.62
CA THR A 76 0.92 0.58 -1.83
C THR A 76 2.32 0.69 -2.39
N SER A 77 2.43 0.72 -3.70
CA SER A 77 3.71 0.88 -4.38
C SER A 77 3.50 1.42 -5.78
N SER A 78 4.54 1.43 -6.56
CA SER A 78 4.54 1.85 -7.95
C SER A 78 5.47 0.92 -8.74
N SER A 79 5.47 1.02 -10.05
CA SER A 79 6.11 0.11 -11.01
C SER A 79 7.33 -0.70 -10.52
N PRO A 80 8.49 -0.09 -10.17
CA PRO A 80 9.63 -0.90 -9.74
C PRO A 80 9.36 -1.65 -8.44
N GLY A 81 8.62 -1.05 -7.51
CA GLY A 81 8.26 -1.69 -6.26
C GLY A 81 7.31 -2.86 -6.46
N ILE A 82 6.36 -2.73 -7.37
CA ILE A 82 5.45 -3.83 -7.72
C ILE A 82 6.25 -5.01 -8.29
N SER A 83 7.24 -4.72 -9.13
CA SER A 83 8.10 -5.77 -9.68
C SER A 83 8.86 -6.51 -8.57
N LEU A 84 9.35 -5.78 -7.57
CA LEU A 84 10.03 -6.39 -6.43
C LEU A 84 9.11 -7.23 -5.55
N MET A 85 7.82 -6.96 -5.57
CA MET A 85 6.82 -7.71 -4.81
C MET A 85 6.31 -8.97 -5.51
N SER A 86 6.73 -9.23 -6.75
CA SER A 86 6.16 -10.30 -7.58
C SER A 86 6.21 -11.68 -6.91
N GLU A 87 7.31 -12.03 -6.29
CA GLU A 87 7.43 -13.31 -5.61
C GLU A 87 6.48 -13.41 -4.43
N GLY A 88 6.45 -12.37 -3.58
CA GLY A 88 5.52 -12.33 -2.44
C GLY A 88 4.07 -12.43 -2.88
N LEU A 89 3.70 -11.73 -3.95
CA LEU A 89 2.36 -11.79 -4.50
C LEU A 89 2.00 -13.20 -5.02
N SER A 90 2.96 -13.91 -5.58
CA SER A 90 2.72 -15.28 -6.04
C SER A 90 2.40 -16.21 -4.87
N TYR A 91 3.08 -16.04 -3.74
CA TYR A 91 2.78 -16.80 -2.52
C TYR A 91 1.40 -16.46 -1.95
N ILE A 92 1.07 -15.18 -1.90
CA ILE A 92 -0.23 -14.71 -1.43
C ILE A 92 -1.35 -15.30 -2.28
N ALA A 93 -1.18 -15.30 -3.59
CA ALA A 93 -2.14 -15.91 -4.51
C ALA A 93 -2.25 -17.42 -4.32
N ALA A 94 -1.12 -18.09 -4.13
CA ALA A 94 -1.09 -19.56 -3.98
C ALA A 94 -1.83 -20.04 -2.73
N VAL A 95 -1.75 -19.29 -1.64
CA VAL A 95 -2.42 -19.65 -0.37
C VAL A 95 -3.76 -18.95 -0.19
N GLU A 96 -4.14 -18.10 -1.12
CA GLU A 96 -5.45 -17.43 -1.16
C GLU A 96 -5.75 -16.56 0.07
N VAL A 97 -4.74 -15.89 0.62
CA VAL A 97 -4.98 -14.92 1.69
C VAL A 97 -5.36 -13.55 1.12
N PRO A 98 -6.32 -12.85 1.71
CA PRO A 98 -6.79 -11.56 1.19
C PRO A 98 -5.86 -10.42 1.57
N VAL A 99 -5.36 -9.72 0.57
CA VAL A 99 -4.62 -8.47 0.75
C VAL A 99 -5.13 -7.44 -0.24
N VAL A 100 -4.89 -6.17 0.05
CA VAL A 100 -5.08 -5.10 -0.93
C VAL A 100 -3.72 -4.48 -1.23
N LEU A 101 -3.36 -4.49 -2.51
CA LEU A 101 -2.16 -3.82 -3.00
C LEU A 101 -2.60 -2.76 -3.99
N VAL A 102 -2.24 -1.52 -3.74
CA VAL A 102 -2.56 -0.40 -4.63
C VAL A 102 -1.31 -0.04 -5.43
N ASN A 103 -1.44 -0.12 -6.74
CA ASN A 103 -0.39 0.28 -7.67
C ASN A 103 -0.68 1.69 -8.16
N ILE A 104 0.10 2.66 -7.73
CA ILE A 104 0.01 4.02 -8.23
C ILE A 104 0.84 4.09 -9.50
N MET A 105 0.17 4.28 -10.60
CA MET A 105 0.77 4.19 -11.92
C MET A 105 1.94 5.16 -12.11
N ARG A 106 2.92 4.69 -12.80
CA ARG A 106 4.11 5.44 -13.18
C ARG A 106 4.55 4.89 -14.53
N SER A 107 5.04 5.74 -15.41
CA SER A 107 5.42 5.26 -16.75
C SER A 107 6.58 4.27 -16.67
N GLY A 108 6.56 3.31 -17.56
CA GLY A 108 7.62 2.31 -17.72
C GLY A 108 8.25 2.42 -19.10
N PRO A 109 9.14 1.48 -19.46
CA PRO A 109 9.66 0.37 -18.63
C PRO A 109 10.75 0.79 -17.65
N GLY A 110 11.15 -0.16 -16.81
CA GLY A 110 12.20 0.07 -15.81
C GLY A 110 11.77 1.06 -14.73
N LEU A 111 12.62 2.02 -14.42
CA LEU A 111 12.31 3.05 -13.43
C LEU A 111 11.12 3.93 -13.86
N GLY A 112 11.00 4.18 -15.16
CA GLY A 112 9.90 4.99 -15.69
C GLY A 112 9.95 6.45 -15.27
N GLY A 113 8.94 7.19 -15.71
CA GLY A 113 8.77 8.60 -15.35
C GLY A 113 7.82 8.77 -14.18
N ILE A 114 7.93 9.88 -13.49
CA ILE A 114 7.13 10.17 -12.30
C ILE A 114 6.21 11.38 -12.49
N LEU A 115 5.99 11.79 -13.73
CA LEU A 115 5.16 12.95 -14.05
C LEU A 115 3.68 12.64 -13.82
N PRO A 116 2.88 13.64 -13.40
CA PRO A 116 1.47 13.40 -13.05
C PRO A 116 0.58 12.92 -14.20
N ALA A 117 0.93 13.17 -15.43
CA ALA A 117 0.09 12.89 -16.61
C ALA A 117 0.54 11.66 -17.39
N GLN A 118 0.88 10.60 -16.74
CA GLN A 118 1.38 9.38 -17.39
C GLN A 118 0.32 8.34 -17.66
#